data_f2f4c1b490ceace38c739ae25b09f55b
#
_entry.id   f2f4c1b490ceace38c739ae25b09f55b
#
_cell.length_a   1.000
_cell.length_b   1.000
_cell.length_c   1.000
_cell.angle_alpha   90.00
_cell.angle_beta   90.00
_cell.angle_gamma   90.00
#
_symmetry.space_group_name_H-M   'P 1'
#
loop_
_entity.id
_entity.type
_entity.pdbx_description
1 polymer ?
#
loop_
_entity_poly.entity_id
_entity_poly.type
_entity_poly.pdbx_seq_one_letter_code
_entity_poly.pdbx_strand_id
1 'polypeptide(L)'
;MSITSMKKNLFFRVDSGPEIGIGHMMRCLTLAQELKNNFDKVIFLTRKDSDDFMETIMENGFEVVLLPTQIIKPPKNIHELNNYSDIIKNLITTYTRNKNYLLIDHYDIDSAFELSLKNTFEKIFVIDDLANRKHNCDLLIDQNYYRDLNHRYEKLIPNNAITLLGPKYAIIRPEFRSVNKKIIKKNLRIKKLLVSFGGSDPTNECKKTLDALCSIKNSQFEIIVVAGIYNHKFEQLQKLYEKYSSIKIYRHVNDLSRLMLDSDLFIGAGGTTTWERLYMGLPSIVTIISNDQKESIEFLSDTGHVINLGLAKNVTTKTYVQAIQKSNPDLIYSISLNNQKLVDGNGCSRIKKQIIELINDA
;
A
#
# COMPACT_ATOMS: atom_id res chain seq x y z
N MET A 1 41.08 -21.98 8.68
CA MET A 1 39.64 -22.25 8.83
C MET A 1 38.91 -21.02 8.32
N SER A 2 38.24 -21.12 7.19
CA SER A 2 37.37 -20.02 6.69
C SER A 2 36.24 -19.84 7.68
N ILE A 3 36.17 -18.68 8.31
CA ILE A 3 35.00 -18.28 9.09
C ILE A 3 33.87 -18.13 8.05
N THR A 4 33.04 -19.17 7.91
CA THR A 4 31.80 -19.05 7.13
C THR A 4 30.95 -17.99 7.83
N SER A 5 30.78 -16.83 7.20
CA SER A 5 29.90 -15.78 7.73
C SER A 5 28.52 -16.40 7.96
N MET A 6 27.91 -16.13 9.12
CA MET A 6 26.54 -16.56 9.38
C MET A 6 25.62 -16.01 8.28
N LYS A 7 24.77 -16.87 7.73
CA LYS A 7 23.78 -16.47 6.74
C LYS A 7 22.78 -15.49 7.36
N LYS A 8 22.31 -14.54 6.57
CA LYS A 8 21.32 -13.53 6.97
C LYS A 8 20.00 -13.82 6.26
N ASN A 9 18.92 -13.97 7.00
CA ASN A 9 17.58 -14.19 6.44
C ASN A 9 16.65 -13.04 6.84
N LEU A 10 15.81 -12.60 5.92
CA LEU A 10 14.76 -11.61 6.18
C LEU A 10 13.38 -12.26 6.03
N PHE A 11 12.60 -12.18 7.08
CA PHE A 11 11.23 -12.66 7.12
C PHE A 11 10.26 -11.48 7.00
N PHE A 12 9.24 -11.64 6.18
CA PHE A 12 8.11 -10.69 6.09
C PHE A 12 6.87 -11.33 6.69
N ARG A 13 6.33 -10.77 7.77
CA ARG A 13 5.05 -11.16 8.33
C ARG A 13 3.97 -10.23 7.77
N VAL A 14 3.21 -10.74 6.81
CA VAL A 14 2.19 -9.99 6.10
C VAL A 14 1.07 -10.91 5.62
N ASP A 15 -0.15 -10.41 5.57
CA ASP A 15 -1.30 -11.11 5.00
C ASP A 15 -1.95 -10.30 3.88
N SER A 16 -2.73 -10.97 3.06
CA SER A 16 -3.61 -10.40 2.04
C SER A 16 -4.94 -11.14 2.03
N GLY A 17 -5.95 -10.57 1.40
CA GLY A 17 -7.26 -11.19 1.28
C GLY A 17 -8.39 -10.18 1.09
N PRO A 18 -9.64 -10.63 0.92
CA PRO A 18 -10.78 -9.74 0.66
C PRO A 18 -11.03 -8.67 1.73
N GLU A 19 -10.76 -8.99 3.01
CA GLU A 19 -10.95 -8.07 4.15
C GLU A 19 -9.74 -7.15 4.36
N ILE A 20 -8.53 -7.68 4.19
CA ILE A 20 -7.25 -6.95 4.41
C ILE A 20 -6.89 -6.11 3.18
N GLY A 21 -7.27 -6.59 2.00
CA GLY A 21 -6.84 -6.03 0.73
C GLY A 21 -5.45 -6.55 0.31
N ILE A 22 -4.93 -5.97 -0.76
CA ILE A 22 -3.64 -6.36 -1.36
C ILE A 22 -2.51 -5.39 -1.06
N GLY A 23 -2.81 -4.25 -0.49
CA GLY A 23 -1.86 -3.14 -0.32
C GLY A 23 -0.64 -3.48 0.52
N HIS A 24 -0.84 -4.16 1.66
CA HIS A 24 0.22 -4.63 2.55
C HIS A 24 1.16 -5.60 1.83
N MET A 25 0.60 -6.62 1.18
CA MET A 25 1.39 -7.60 0.44
C MET A 25 2.22 -6.94 -0.68
N MET A 26 1.62 -6.03 -1.45
CA MET A 26 2.31 -5.36 -2.56
C MET A 26 3.45 -4.46 -2.07
N ARG A 27 3.29 -3.74 -0.95
CA ARG A 27 4.38 -2.92 -0.40
C ARG A 27 5.49 -3.78 0.20
N CYS A 28 5.15 -4.89 0.86
CA CYS A 28 6.14 -5.85 1.34
C CYS A 28 6.90 -6.51 0.20
N LEU A 29 6.23 -6.95 -0.86
CA LEU A 29 6.86 -7.53 -2.04
C LEU A 29 7.83 -6.53 -2.72
N THR A 30 7.45 -5.26 -2.79
CA THR A 30 8.29 -4.18 -3.32
C THR A 30 9.57 -4.00 -2.50
N LEU A 31 9.47 -3.99 -1.16
CA LEU A 31 10.64 -3.92 -0.29
C LEU A 31 11.48 -5.18 -0.34
N ALA A 32 10.87 -6.36 -0.44
CA ALA A 32 11.58 -7.63 -0.58
C ALA A 32 12.44 -7.64 -1.85
N GLN A 33 11.92 -7.16 -2.98
CA GLN A 33 12.67 -7.01 -4.23
C GLN A 33 13.86 -6.06 -4.09
N GLU A 34 13.70 -4.96 -3.36
CA GLU A 34 14.78 -3.99 -3.11
C GLU A 34 15.88 -4.56 -2.20
N LEU A 35 15.49 -5.44 -1.24
CA LEU A 35 16.37 -6.00 -0.20
C LEU A 35 17.00 -7.35 -0.57
N LYS A 36 16.47 -8.08 -1.57
CA LYS A 36 16.83 -9.47 -1.87
C LYS A 36 18.33 -9.76 -1.98
N ASN A 37 19.10 -8.84 -2.52
CA ASN A 37 20.54 -9.03 -2.71
C ASN A 37 21.38 -8.80 -1.43
N ASN A 38 20.74 -8.41 -0.33
CA ASN A 38 21.40 -8.15 0.96
C ASN A 38 21.20 -9.28 1.97
N PHE A 39 20.37 -10.26 1.63
CA PHE A 39 20.05 -11.41 2.46
C PHE A 39 20.26 -12.70 1.66
N ASP A 40 20.65 -13.77 2.36
CA ASP A 40 20.77 -15.10 1.75
C ASP A 40 19.41 -15.68 1.36
N LYS A 41 18.38 -15.38 2.18
CA LYS A 41 17.00 -15.74 1.93
C LYS A 41 16.05 -14.62 2.32
N VAL A 42 14.99 -14.47 1.54
CA VAL A 42 13.82 -13.65 1.86
C VAL A 42 12.59 -14.55 1.89
N ILE A 43 11.90 -14.57 3.03
CA ILE A 43 10.83 -15.53 3.34
C ILE A 43 9.58 -14.78 3.76
N PHE A 44 8.43 -15.12 3.18
CA PHE A 44 7.13 -14.58 3.56
C PHE A 44 6.43 -15.53 4.53
N LEU A 45 6.09 -15.02 5.71
CA LEU A 45 5.23 -15.68 6.69
C LEU A 45 3.81 -15.14 6.51
N THR A 46 2.96 -15.91 5.87
CA THR A 46 1.60 -15.49 5.52
C THR A 46 0.60 -16.57 5.86
N ARG A 47 -0.66 -16.19 6.07
CA ARG A 47 -1.74 -17.15 6.31
C ARG A 47 -2.12 -17.89 5.03
N LYS A 48 -2.67 -19.08 5.20
CA LYS A 48 -3.13 -19.92 4.09
C LYS A 48 -4.23 -19.25 3.25
N ASP A 49 -5.04 -18.37 3.85
CA ASP A 49 -6.13 -17.65 3.16
C ASP A 49 -5.61 -16.55 2.21
N SER A 50 -4.30 -16.34 2.17
CA SER A 50 -3.61 -15.41 1.24
C SER A 50 -3.18 -16.09 -0.05
N ASP A 51 -3.80 -17.21 -0.44
CA ASP A 51 -3.39 -18.08 -1.55
C ASP A 51 -3.22 -17.35 -2.89
N ASP A 52 -4.05 -16.32 -3.16
CA ASP A 52 -4.00 -15.54 -4.42
C ASP A 52 -2.65 -14.87 -4.70
N PHE A 53 -1.80 -14.69 -3.68
CA PHE A 53 -0.50 -14.03 -3.82
C PHE A 53 0.70 -14.96 -3.63
N MET A 54 0.50 -16.21 -3.24
CA MET A 54 1.61 -17.17 -3.04
C MET A 54 2.38 -17.39 -4.35
N GLU A 55 1.66 -17.59 -5.44
CA GLU A 55 2.26 -17.76 -6.76
C GLU A 55 3.09 -16.54 -7.15
N THR A 56 2.53 -15.34 -6.97
CA THR A 56 3.25 -14.09 -7.22
C THR A 56 4.51 -13.95 -6.38
N ILE A 57 4.48 -14.32 -5.08
CA ILE A 57 5.66 -14.28 -4.21
C ILE A 57 6.73 -15.25 -4.72
N MET A 58 6.36 -16.49 -5.05
CA MET A 58 7.28 -17.52 -5.55
C MET A 58 7.86 -17.18 -6.92
N GLU A 59 7.06 -16.63 -7.84
CA GLU A 59 7.51 -16.15 -9.15
C GLU A 59 8.56 -15.03 -9.04
N ASN A 60 8.51 -14.22 -7.97
CA ASN A 60 9.53 -13.21 -7.66
C ASN A 60 10.79 -13.80 -7.00
N GLY A 61 10.85 -15.13 -6.81
CA GLY A 61 12.00 -15.85 -6.28
C GLY A 61 12.09 -15.84 -4.75
N PHE A 62 10.98 -15.63 -4.04
CA PHE A 62 10.93 -15.64 -2.57
C PHE A 62 10.32 -16.93 -2.04
N GLU A 63 10.72 -17.31 -0.83
CA GLU A 63 10.16 -18.47 -0.12
C GLU A 63 8.87 -18.07 0.61
N VAL A 64 7.91 -19.02 0.70
CA VAL A 64 6.66 -18.83 1.46
C VAL A 64 6.59 -19.89 2.54
N VAL A 65 6.32 -19.46 3.76
CA VAL A 65 6.00 -20.31 4.90
C VAL A 65 4.57 -20.01 5.33
N LEU A 66 3.70 -21.01 5.20
CA LEU A 66 2.29 -20.84 5.54
C LEU A 66 2.07 -20.97 7.03
N LEU A 67 1.40 -19.98 7.60
CA LEU A 67 0.91 -20.03 8.96
C LEU A 67 -0.42 -20.80 9.01
N PRO A 68 -0.64 -21.61 10.05
CA PRO A 68 -1.90 -22.33 10.22
C PRO A 68 -3.11 -21.38 10.28
N THR A 69 -4.23 -21.80 9.70
CA THR A 69 -5.50 -21.03 9.67
C THR A 69 -6.08 -20.70 11.04
N GLN A 70 -5.68 -21.43 12.07
CA GLN A 70 -6.06 -21.19 13.47
C GLN A 70 -5.52 -19.85 14.04
N ILE A 71 -4.57 -19.22 13.32
CA ILE A 71 -3.95 -17.94 13.68
C ILE A 71 -4.68 -16.77 12.97
N ILE A 72 -6.01 -16.82 12.92
CA ILE A 72 -6.83 -15.89 12.12
C ILE A 72 -7.02 -14.52 12.80
N LYS A 73 -6.80 -14.44 14.11
CA LYS A 73 -6.99 -13.17 14.88
C LYS A 73 -5.80 -12.92 15.79
N PRO A 74 -5.53 -11.66 16.10
CA PRO A 74 -4.50 -11.33 17.09
C PRO A 74 -4.82 -12.07 18.38
N PRO A 75 -3.80 -12.55 19.10
CA PRO A 75 -4.00 -13.25 20.35
C PRO A 75 -4.73 -12.33 21.35
N LYS A 76 -5.85 -12.80 21.85
CA LYS A 76 -6.67 -12.05 22.82
C LYS A 76 -6.16 -12.14 24.25
N ASN A 77 -5.24 -13.06 24.50
CA ASN A 77 -4.66 -13.31 25.81
C ASN A 77 -3.24 -13.88 25.68
N ILE A 78 -2.53 -13.91 26.78
CA ILE A 78 -1.13 -14.36 26.83
C ILE A 78 -0.93 -15.82 26.38
N HIS A 79 -1.92 -16.69 26.58
CA HIS A 79 -1.81 -18.08 26.18
C HIS A 79 -1.87 -18.22 24.63
N GLU A 80 -2.79 -17.51 23.99
CA GLU A 80 -2.88 -17.45 22.53
C GLU A 80 -1.63 -16.82 21.91
N LEU A 81 -1.09 -15.77 22.55
CA LEU A 81 0.14 -15.11 22.13
C LEU A 81 1.33 -16.06 22.17
N ASN A 82 1.51 -16.82 23.25
CA ASN A 82 2.59 -17.77 23.39
C ASN A 82 2.47 -18.89 22.33
N ASN A 83 1.25 -19.43 22.16
CA ASN A 83 1.01 -20.42 21.11
C ASN A 83 1.35 -19.90 19.71
N TYR A 84 0.98 -18.68 19.40
CA TYR A 84 1.30 -18.06 18.10
C TYR A 84 2.81 -17.88 17.91
N SER A 85 3.50 -17.33 18.88
CA SER A 85 4.94 -17.14 18.80
C SER A 85 5.69 -18.48 18.71
N ASP A 86 5.24 -19.52 19.43
CA ASP A 86 5.84 -20.84 19.39
C ASP A 86 5.61 -21.55 18.04
N ILE A 87 4.46 -21.34 17.40
CA ILE A 87 4.23 -21.81 16.03
C ILE A 87 5.23 -21.17 15.07
N ILE A 88 5.44 -19.84 15.12
CA ILE A 88 6.43 -19.19 14.27
C ILE A 88 7.83 -19.72 14.56
N LYS A 89 8.24 -19.80 15.82
CA LYS A 89 9.55 -20.35 16.20
C LYS A 89 9.76 -21.76 15.64
N ASN A 90 8.75 -22.63 15.75
CA ASN A 90 8.81 -23.99 15.23
C ASN A 90 8.92 -24.02 13.69
N LEU A 91 8.16 -23.18 12.98
CA LEU A 91 8.22 -23.13 11.51
C LEU A 91 9.58 -22.66 10.99
N ILE A 92 10.28 -21.81 11.74
CA ILE A 92 11.60 -21.28 11.34
C ILE A 92 12.78 -22.04 11.97
N THR A 93 12.56 -23.18 12.61
CA THR A 93 13.66 -23.97 13.23
C THR A 93 14.78 -24.32 12.28
N THR A 94 14.49 -24.53 10.99
CA THR A 94 15.50 -24.81 9.96
C THR A 94 16.46 -23.63 9.71
N TYR A 95 16.11 -22.41 10.19
CA TYR A 95 16.88 -21.18 10.04
C TYR A 95 17.59 -20.73 11.32
N THR A 96 17.49 -21.47 12.43
CA THR A 96 17.98 -21.06 13.77
C THR A 96 19.51 -20.88 13.86
N ARG A 97 20.28 -21.43 12.92
CA ARG A 97 21.76 -21.24 12.87
C ARG A 97 22.18 -19.95 12.15
N ASN A 98 21.22 -19.15 11.70
CA ASN A 98 21.42 -17.95 10.89
C ASN A 98 21.04 -16.71 11.70
N LYS A 99 21.52 -15.53 11.28
CA LYS A 99 20.97 -14.25 11.74
C LYS A 99 19.65 -14.01 11.04
N ASN A 100 18.58 -13.96 11.80
CA ASN A 100 17.20 -13.77 11.30
C ASN A 100 16.69 -12.38 11.65
N TYR A 101 16.03 -11.74 10.71
CA TYR A 101 15.43 -10.42 10.82
C TYR A 101 13.96 -10.52 10.43
N LEU A 102 13.09 -9.74 11.08
CA LEU A 102 11.65 -9.77 10.85
C LEU A 102 11.14 -8.39 10.46
N LEU A 103 10.41 -8.30 9.36
CA LEU A 103 9.63 -7.13 8.98
C LEU A 103 8.15 -7.49 9.10
N ILE A 104 7.40 -6.69 9.85
CA ILE A 104 5.97 -6.89 10.13
C ILE A 104 5.17 -5.79 9.45
N ASP A 105 4.15 -6.17 8.70
CA ASP A 105 3.16 -5.27 8.13
C ASP A 105 1.76 -5.85 8.36
N HIS A 106 1.20 -5.58 9.54
CA HIS A 106 -0.07 -6.18 9.95
C HIS A 106 -0.75 -5.38 11.07
N TYR A 107 -2.00 -4.96 10.89
CA TYR A 107 -2.72 -4.10 11.83
C TYR A 107 -3.03 -4.74 13.19
N ASP A 108 -3.13 -6.06 13.22
CA ASP A 108 -3.46 -6.81 14.45
C ASP A 108 -2.23 -7.24 15.27
N ILE A 109 -1.02 -6.89 14.85
CA ILE A 109 0.21 -7.21 15.57
C ILE A 109 0.68 -6.00 16.36
N ASP A 110 1.04 -6.22 17.62
CA ASP A 110 1.45 -5.20 18.59
C ASP A 110 2.77 -5.54 19.29
N SER A 111 3.15 -4.67 20.24
CA SER A 111 4.37 -4.82 21.04
C SER A 111 4.48 -6.12 21.83
N ALA A 112 3.37 -6.72 22.25
CA ALA A 112 3.40 -7.98 23.00
C ALA A 112 3.84 -9.14 22.11
N PHE A 113 3.30 -9.19 20.89
CA PHE A 113 3.73 -10.17 19.90
C PHE A 113 5.20 -9.99 19.48
N GLU A 114 5.60 -8.76 19.18
CA GLU A 114 6.96 -8.43 18.77
C GLU A 114 7.96 -8.82 19.89
N LEU A 115 7.63 -8.52 21.15
CA LEU A 115 8.43 -8.89 22.30
C LEU A 115 8.58 -10.40 22.47
N SER A 116 7.52 -11.18 22.19
CA SER A 116 7.55 -12.65 22.27
C SER A 116 8.53 -13.31 21.27
N LEU A 117 8.87 -12.58 20.20
CA LEU A 117 9.80 -13.03 19.15
C LEU A 117 11.19 -12.41 19.25
N LYS A 118 11.44 -11.51 20.21
CA LYS A 118 12.70 -10.77 20.34
C LYS A 118 13.96 -11.66 20.44
N ASN A 119 13.85 -12.84 21.06
CA ASN A 119 14.96 -13.78 21.15
C ASN A 119 15.13 -14.68 19.93
N THR A 120 14.26 -14.55 18.93
CA THR A 120 14.25 -15.35 17.72
C THR A 120 14.79 -14.56 16.53
N PHE A 121 14.59 -13.25 16.56
CA PHE A 121 15.03 -12.32 15.53
C PHE A 121 15.99 -11.28 16.11
N GLU A 122 17.11 -11.04 15.41
CA GLU A 122 18.13 -10.05 15.80
C GLU A 122 17.57 -8.64 15.81
N LYS A 123 16.72 -8.30 14.83
CA LYS A 123 16.01 -7.03 14.68
C LYS A 123 14.60 -7.24 14.20
N ILE A 124 13.70 -6.39 14.67
CA ILE A 124 12.29 -6.34 14.26
C ILE A 124 12.03 -4.97 13.64
N PHE A 125 11.54 -4.97 12.41
CA PHE A 125 11.12 -3.79 11.65
C PHE A 125 9.61 -3.82 11.50
N VAL A 126 8.96 -2.67 11.59
CA VAL A 126 7.49 -2.55 11.51
C VAL A 126 7.11 -1.54 10.44
N ILE A 127 6.14 -1.89 9.61
CA ILE A 127 5.37 -0.92 8.81
C ILE A 127 4.05 -0.72 9.53
N ASP A 128 3.78 0.49 9.97
CA ASP A 128 2.51 0.88 10.58
C ASP A 128 2.05 2.23 10.03
N ASP A 129 0.75 2.44 9.95
CA ASP A 129 0.14 3.68 9.48
C ASP A 129 -1.07 4.10 10.34
N LEU A 130 -1.35 3.35 11.41
CA LEU A 130 -2.46 3.62 12.32
C LEU A 130 -2.04 4.45 13.54
N ALA A 131 -0.83 4.26 14.06
CA ALA A 131 -0.33 4.87 15.29
C ALA A 131 -1.32 4.76 16.49
N ASN A 132 -2.00 3.62 16.62
CA ASN A 132 -3.06 3.38 17.60
C ASN A 132 -2.70 2.30 18.63
N ARG A 133 -1.49 1.73 18.54
CA ARG A 133 -0.98 0.68 19.43
C ARG A 133 0.53 0.81 19.63
N LYS A 134 1.03 0.15 20.67
CA LYS A 134 2.47 0.13 20.96
C LYS A 134 3.17 -0.92 20.10
N HIS A 135 4.43 -0.63 19.74
CA HIS A 135 5.35 -1.53 19.06
C HIS A 135 6.65 -1.72 19.86
N ASN A 136 7.25 -2.90 19.77
CA ASN A 136 8.59 -3.20 20.30
C ASN A 136 9.52 -3.54 19.13
N CYS A 137 9.88 -2.53 18.35
CA CYS A 137 10.66 -2.65 17.14
C CYS A 137 11.97 -1.87 17.20
N ASP A 138 12.90 -2.20 16.31
CA ASP A 138 14.16 -1.45 16.11
C ASP A 138 13.99 -0.33 15.09
N LEU A 139 13.05 -0.49 14.15
CA LEU A 139 12.74 0.50 13.12
C LEU A 139 11.24 0.45 12.79
N LEU A 140 10.63 1.64 12.70
CA LEU A 140 9.24 1.82 12.28
C LEU A 140 9.18 2.67 11.01
N ILE A 141 8.37 2.22 10.05
CA ILE A 141 8.15 2.88 8.76
C ILE A 141 6.68 3.29 8.66
N ASP A 142 6.42 4.57 8.47
CA ASP A 142 5.11 5.09 8.08
C ASP A 142 5.27 6.06 6.91
N GLN A 143 4.88 5.61 5.73
CA GLN A 143 5.02 6.39 4.50
C GLN A 143 3.95 7.48 4.33
N ASN A 144 2.94 7.49 5.19
CA ASN A 144 1.80 8.37 5.04
C ASN A 144 2.12 9.82 5.43
N TYR A 145 1.26 10.73 5.00
CA TYR A 145 1.44 12.16 5.21
C TYR A 145 0.43 12.68 6.22
N TYR A 146 0.93 13.19 7.35
CA TYR A 146 0.11 13.66 8.47
C TYR A 146 0.57 15.04 8.93
N ARG A 147 -0.33 15.78 9.56
CA ARG A 147 -0.06 17.11 10.11
C ARG A 147 1.00 17.06 11.22
N ASP A 148 0.88 16.10 12.12
CA ASP A 148 1.81 15.89 13.24
C ASP A 148 2.67 14.64 13.02
N LEU A 149 3.40 14.65 11.91
CA LEU A 149 4.18 13.50 11.47
C LEU A 149 5.27 13.11 12.48
N ASN A 150 6.00 14.09 13.02
CA ASN A 150 7.20 13.83 13.83
C ASN A 150 6.88 13.28 15.24
N HIS A 151 5.71 13.58 15.79
CA HIS A 151 5.32 13.15 17.14
C HIS A 151 4.35 11.97 17.14
N ARG A 152 3.96 11.52 15.95
CA ARG A 152 2.91 10.50 15.76
C ARG A 152 3.16 9.20 16.53
N TYR A 153 4.42 8.78 16.66
CA TYR A 153 4.82 7.54 17.33
C TYR A 153 5.49 7.76 18.69
N GLU A 154 5.55 8.98 19.20
CA GLU A 154 6.00 9.22 20.57
C GLU A 154 5.19 8.36 21.55
N LYS A 155 5.86 7.71 22.51
CA LYS A 155 5.24 6.81 23.51
C LYS A 155 4.65 5.50 22.93
N LEU A 156 4.71 5.29 21.61
CA LEU A 156 4.23 4.07 20.98
C LEU A 156 5.35 3.11 20.60
N ILE A 157 6.60 3.57 20.59
CA ILE A 157 7.79 2.78 20.24
C ILE A 157 8.88 2.97 21.31
N PRO A 158 9.90 2.08 21.38
CA PRO A 158 11.07 2.28 22.21
C PRO A 158 11.83 3.57 21.85
N ASN A 159 12.43 4.25 22.85
CA ASN A 159 13.14 5.51 22.63
C ASN A 159 14.34 5.39 21.69
N ASN A 160 14.91 4.20 21.54
CA ASN A 160 16.03 3.89 20.66
C ASN A 160 15.60 3.36 19.29
N ALA A 161 14.31 3.22 19.03
CA ALA A 161 13.80 2.81 17.73
C ALA A 161 13.96 3.94 16.70
N ILE A 162 14.35 3.57 15.50
CA ILE A 162 14.45 4.52 14.38
C ILE A 162 13.08 4.67 13.72
N THR A 163 12.71 5.91 13.38
CA THR A 163 11.47 6.19 12.66
C THR A 163 11.73 6.72 11.26
N LEU A 164 11.09 6.12 10.27
CA LEU A 164 11.11 6.54 8.87
C LEU A 164 9.72 7.04 8.48
N LEU A 165 9.47 8.33 8.65
CA LEU A 165 8.13 8.92 8.57
C LEU A 165 7.96 9.81 7.35
N GLY A 166 6.82 9.69 6.72
CA GLY A 166 6.32 10.55 5.65
C GLY A 166 6.63 10.11 4.23
N PRO A 167 6.14 10.88 3.25
CA PRO A 167 6.18 10.56 1.82
C PRO A 167 7.56 10.34 1.22
N LYS A 168 8.62 10.87 1.84
CA LYS A 168 10.01 10.60 1.42
C LYS A 168 10.41 9.12 1.55
N TYR A 169 9.64 8.34 2.30
CA TYR A 169 9.78 6.89 2.45
C TYR A 169 8.68 6.11 1.72
N ALA A 170 7.95 6.74 0.80
CA ALA A 170 6.93 6.08 0.01
C ALA A 170 7.50 4.88 -0.76
N ILE A 171 6.86 3.72 -0.57
CA ILE A 171 7.24 2.46 -1.20
C ILE A 171 6.59 2.41 -2.58
N ILE A 172 7.38 2.73 -3.60
CA ILE A 172 6.94 2.81 -5.00
C ILE A 172 7.42 1.57 -5.75
N ARG A 173 6.48 0.84 -6.35
CA ARG A 173 6.78 -0.36 -7.13
C ARG A 173 7.72 -0.06 -8.30
N PRO A 174 8.61 -1.03 -8.70
CA PRO A 174 9.60 -0.83 -9.76
C PRO A 174 9.00 -0.38 -11.10
N GLU A 175 7.83 -0.89 -11.48
CA GLU A 175 7.17 -0.55 -12.73
C GLU A 175 6.80 0.95 -12.82
N PHE A 176 6.47 1.60 -11.69
CA PHE A 176 6.25 3.05 -11.66
C PHE A 176 7.54 3.84 -11.75
N ARG A 177 8.62 3.32 -11.15
CA ARG A 177 9.94 3.98 -11.20
C ARG A 177 10.61 3.88 -12.56
N SER A 178 10.24 2.86 -13.35
CA SER A 178 10.81 2.62 -14.68
C SER A 178 10.19 3.47 -15.80
N VAL A 179 9.02 4.09 -15.56
CA VAL A 179 8.38 4.95 -16.54
C VAL A 179 8.72 6.42 -16.28
N ASN A 180 8.77 7.21 -17.36
CA ASN A 180 8.95 8.66 -17.24
C ASN A 180 7.74 9.27 -16.54
N LYS A 181 8.00 10.20 -15.59
CA LYS A 181 6.92 10.93 -14.92
C LYS A 181 6.09 11.70 -15.92
N LYS A 182 4.78 11.74 -15.69
CA LYS A 182 3.87 12.51 -16.55
C LYS A 182 4.11 14.00 -16.39
N ILE A 183 4.30 14.71 -17.51
CA ILE A 183 4.31 16.16 -17.55
C ILE A 183 2.91 16.62 -17.95
N ILE A 184 2.13 17.11 -17.00
CA ILE A 184 0.82 17.70 -17.28
C ILE A 184 1.00 19.10 -17.82
N LYS A 185 0.38 19.37 -18.98
CA LYS A 185 0.38 20.71 -19.59
C LYS A 185 -0.61 21.62 -18.88
N LYS A 186 -0.25 22.90 -18.71
CA LYS A 186 -1.08 23.88 -18.02
C LYS A 186 -2.52 24.01 -18.57
N ASN A 187 -2.72 23.79 -19.87
CA ASN A 187 -4.02 23.90 -20.53
C ASN A 187 -4.63 22.52 -20.87
N LEU A 188 -4.30 21.49 -20.09
CA LEU A 188 -4.79 20.13 -20.33
C LEU A 188 -6.32 20.07 -20.19
N ARG A 189 -7.01 19.60 -21.23
CA ARG A 189 -8.41 19.16 -21.11
C ARG A 189 -8.43 17.69 -20.71
N ILE A 190 -9.14 17.38 -19.64
CA ILE A 190 -9.32 16.00 -19.17
C ILE A 190 -10.10 15.23 -20.24
N LYS A 191 -9.50 14.15 -20.76
CA LYS A 191 -10.10 13.23 -21.72
C LYS A 191 -10.05 11.79 -21.24
N LYS A 192 -8.93 11.37 -20.65
CA LYS A 192 -8.69 9.99 -20.21
C LYS A 192 -8.78 9.90 -18.68
N LEU A 193 -9.71 9.10 -18.20
CA LEU A 193 -9.91 8.88 -16.78
C LEU A 193 -9.60 7.44 -16.40
N LEU A 194 -8.86 7.29 -15.30
CA LEU A 194 -8.64 6.00 -14.66
C LEU A 194 -9.43 5.94 -13.36
N VAL A 195 -10.24 4.91 -13.21
CA VAL A 195 -11.10 4.70 -12.03
C VAL A 195 -10.66 3.42 -11.32
N SER A 196 -10.33 3.52 -10.01
CA SER A 196 -10.05 2.33 -9.20
C SER A 196 -10.23 2.61 -7.71
N PHE A 197 -10.96 1.71 -7.03
CA PHE A 197 -11.23 1.79 -5.59
C PHE A 197 -10.59 0.63 -4.81
N GLY A 198 -9.41 0.18 -5.26
CA GLY A 198 -8.66 -0.89 -4.62
C GLY A 198 -9.15 -2.29 -4.99
N GLY A 199 -8.87 -3.28 -4.11
CA GLY A 199 -9.11 -4.70 -4.41
C GLY A 199 -10.56 -5.12 -4.43
N SER A 200 -11.42 -4.54 -3.58
CA SER A 200 -12.78 -5.03 -3.32
C SER A 200 -13.91 -4.04 -3.59
N ASP A 201 -13.64 -2.71 -3.56
CA ASP A 201 -14.64 -1.65 -3.70
C ASP A 201 -15.91 -1.89 -2.86
N PRO A 202 -15.79 -1.99 -1.52
CA PRO A 202 -16.90 -2.43 -0.66
C PRO A 202 -18.10 -1.49 -0.69
N THR A 203 -17.88 -0.21 -0.98
CA THR A 203 -18.91 0.85 -1.01
C THR A 203 -19.48 1.10 -2.40
N ASN A 204 -19.03 0.31 -3.41
CA ASN A 204 -19.49 0.40 -4.79
C ASN A 204 -19.25 1.76 -5.45
N GLU A 205 -18.10 2.35 -5.17
CA GLU A 205 -17.72 3.67 -5.69
C GLU A 205 -17.44 3.66 -7.20
N CYS A 206 -16.99 2.51 -7.77
CA CYS A 206 -16.88 2.35 -9.21
C CYS A 206 -18.21 2.66 -9.91
N LYS A 207 -19.33 2.08 -9.43
CA LYS A 207 -20.65 2.34 -10.00
C LYS A 207 -21.08 3.80 -9.87
N LYS A 208 -20.94 4.38 -8.66
CA LYS A 208 -21.30 5.80 -8.43
C LYS A 208 -20.52 6.74 -9.36
N THR A 209 -19.21 6.44 -9.56
CA THR A 209 -18.34 7.22 -10.45
C THR A 209 -18.75 7.07 -11.91
N LEU A 210 -19.06 5.86 -12.37
CA LEU A 210 -19.50 5.62 -13.75
C LEU A 210 -20.85 6.26 -14.02
N ASP A 211 -21.82 6.17 -13.10
CA ASP A 211 -23.11 6.87 -13.20
C ASP A 211 -22.90 8.38 -13.32
N ALA A 212 -21.97 8.95 -12.55
CA ALA A 212 -21.63 10.37 -12.62
C ALA A 212 -21.06 10.75 -13.99
N LEU A 213 -20.07 10.01 -14.46
CA LEU A 213 -19.40 10.26 -15.74
C LEU A 213 -20.37 10.15 -16.92
N CYS A 214 -21.27 9.15 -16.91
CA CYS A 214 -22.31 8.98 -17.94
C CYS A 214 -23.36 10.09 -17.90
N SER A 215 -23.59 10.75 -16.76
CA SER A 215 -24.56 11.83 -16.64
C SER A 215 -24.08 13.19 -17.15
N ILE A 216 -22.76 13.37 -17.31
CA ILE A 216 -22.17 14.63 -17.80
C ILE A 216 -22.38 14.74 -19.30
N LYS A 217 -23.31 15.62 -19.70
CA LYS A 217 -23.65 15.86 -21.12
C LYS A 217 -22.45 16.39 -21.91
N ASN A 218 -22.33 15.99 -23.17
CA ASN A 218 -21.29 16.41 -24.11
C ASN A 218 -19.85 16.09 -23.66
N SER A 219 -19.67 15.19 -22.68
CA SER A 219 -18.35 14.69 -22.32
C SER A 219 -17.87 13.65 -23.35
N GLN A 220 -16.60 13.75 -23.74
CA GLN A 220 -15.91 12.78 -24.61
C GLN A 220 -14.83 12.06 -23.81
N PHE A 221 -15.21 11.53 -22.63
CA PHE A 221 -14.26 10.83 -21.78
C PHE A 221 -13.99 9.42 -22.29
N GLU A 222 -12.72 9.06 -22.36
CA GLU A 222 -12.25 7.66 -22.39
C GLU A 222 -12.05 7.22 -20.94
N ILE A 223 -12.76 6.17 -20.52
CA ILE A 223 -12.77 5.75 -19.13
C ILE A 223 -12.24 4.31 -19.04
N ILE A 224 -11.21 4.15 -18.23
CA ILE A 224 -10.68 2.84 -17.86
C ILE A 224 -10.99 2.60 -16.38
N VAL A 225 -11.61 1.47 -16.09
CA VAL A 225 -11.92 1.05 -14.72
C VAL A 225 -11.10 -0.19 -14.40
N VAL A 226 -10.37 -0.15 -13.28
CA VAL A 226 -9.75 -1.33 -12.67
C VAL A 226 -10.52 -1.64 -11.39
N ALA A 227 -11.44 -2.60 -11.51
CA ALA A 227 -12.46 -2.85 -10.49
C ALA A 227 -11.92 -3.53 -9.23
N GLY A 228 -10.80 -4.26 -9.34
CA GLY A 228 -10.19 -5.04 -8.25
C GLY A 228 -10.52 -6.52 -8.30
N ILE A 229 -9.55 -7.35 -7.87
CA ILE A 229 -9.65 -8.83 -7.97
C ILE A 229 -10.76 -9.40 -7.08
N TYR A 230 -11.03 -8.74 -5.95
CA TYR A 230 -12.06 -9.15 -4.98
C TYR A 230 -13.39 -8.42 -5.17
N ASN A 231 -13.56 -7.66 -6.26
CA ASN A 231 -14.82 -6.96 -6.51
C ASN A 231 -15.91 -7.93 -6.97
N HIS A 232 -16.81 -8.30 -6.07
CA HIS A 232 -17.92 -9.21 -6.34
C HIS A 232 -18.97 -8.66 -7.31
N LYS A 233 -18.92 -7.35 -7.64
CA LYS A 233 -19.86 -6.68 -8.56
C LYS A 233 -19.26 -6.48 -9.95
N PHE A 234 -18.09 -7.08 -10.24
CA PHE A 234 -17.39 -6.88 -11.50
C PHE A 234 -18.24 -7.21 -12.73
N GLU A 235 -18.87 -8.40 -12.77
CA GLU A 235 -19.73 -8.83 -13.87
C GLU A 235 -20.95 -7.93 -14.05
N GLN A 236 -21.51 -7.49 -12.92
CA GLN A 236 -22.62 -6.54 -12.93
C GLN A 236 -22.20 -5.19 -13.52
N LEU A 237 -21.01 -4.68 -13.15
CA LEU A 237 -20.47 -3.45 -13.71
C LEU A 237 -20.26 -3.58 -15.21
N GLN A 238 -19.62 -4.66 -15.69
CA GLN A 238 -19.43 -4.89 -17.12
C GLN A 238 -20.74 -4.85 -17.87
N LYS A 239 -21.76 -5.58 -17.44
CA LYS A 239 -23.07 -5.65 -18.07
C LYS A 239 -23.80 -4.30 -18.08
N LEU A 240 -23.71 -3.52 -17.02
CA LEU A 240 -24.37 -2.22 -16.91
C LEU A 240 -23.82 -1.18 -17.91
N TYR A 241 -22.53 -1.27 -18.22
CA TYR A 241 -21.83 -0.26 -19.03
C TYR A 241 -21.36 -0.78 -20.39
N GLU A 242 -21.68 -2.02 -20.78
CA GLU A 242 -21.26 -2.63 -22.07
C GLU A 242 -21.68 -1.81 -23.30
N LYS A 243 -22.80 -1.07 -23.22
CA LYS A 243 -23.30 -0.21 -24.30
C LYS A 243 -22.45 1.05 -24.54
N TYR A 244 -21.53 1.40 -23.61
CA TYR A 244 -20.70 2.59 -23.73
C TYR A 244 -19.33 2.21 -24.26
N SER A 245 -19.06 2.41 -25.54
CA SER A 245 -17.79 2.06 -26.19
C SER A 245 -16.56 2.81 -25.63
N SER A 246 -16.79 3.95 -24.97
CA SER A 246 -15.77 4.75 -24.31
C SER A 246 -15.39 4.26 -22.90
N ILE A 247 -16.05 3.22 -22.37
CA ILE A 247 -15.79 2.65 -21.05
C ILE A 247 -15.22 1.26 -21.19
N LYS A 248 -14.03 1.03 -20.61
CA LYS A 248 -13.39 -0.29 -20.53
C LYS A 248 -13.24 -0.69 -19.07
N ILE A 249 -13.71 -1.88 -18.70
CA ILE A 249 -13.70 -2.36 -17.31
C ILE A 249 -12.86 -3.64 -17.24
N TYR A 250 -11.79 -3.59 -16.44
CA TYR A 250 -10.89 -4.70 -16.17
C TYR A 250 -11.02 -5.13 -14.71
N ARG A 251 -10.98 -6.43 -14.45
CA ARG A 251 -10.92 -6.95 -13.07
C ARG A 251 -9.55 -6.65 -12.46
N HIS A 252 -8.50 -6.92 -13.23
CA HIS A 252 -7.11 -6.72 -12.87
C HIS A 252 -6.30 -6.29 -14.09
N VAL A 253 -5.17 -5.63 -13.86
CA VAL A 253 -4.20 -5.25 -14.89
C VAL A 253 -2.79 -5.50 -14.38
N ASN A 254 -1.92 -6.02 -15.22
CA ASN A 254 -0.53 -6.31 -14.86
C ASN A 254 0.34 -5.04 -14.77
N ASP A 255 0.02 -4.03 -15.58
CA ASP A 255 0.79 -2.78 -15.64
C ASP A 255 -0.12 -1.57 -15.41
N LEU A 256 -0.33 -1.25 -14.12
CA LEU A 256 -1.10 -0.08 -13.72
C LEU A 256 -0.34 1.23 -14.00
N SER A 257 1.00 1.18 -14.06
CA SER A 257 1.84 2.36 -14.26
C SER A 257 1.60 3.00 -15.62
N ARG A 258 1.44 2.20 -16.68
CA ARG A 258 1.10 2.69 -18.03
C ARG A 258 -0.28 3.29 -18.08
N LEU A 259 -1.27 2.66 -17.44
CA LEU A 259 -2.62 3.24 -17.37
C LEU A 259 -2.62 4.59 -16.65
N MET A 260 -1.86 4.72 -15.57
CA MET A 260 -1.70 5.99 -14.87
C MET A 260 -0.97 7.03 -15.72
N LEU A 261 0.06 6.62 -16.48
CA LEU A 261 0.79 7.51 -17.38
C LEU A 261 -0.11 8.07 -18.48
N ASP A 262 -0.98 7.24 -19.03
CA ASP A 262 -1.88 7.59 -20.13
C ASP A 262 -3.12 8.38 -19.69
N SER A 263 -3.43 8.40 -18.38
CA SER A 263 -4.62 9.04 -17.83
C SER A 263 -4.38 10.51 -17.49
N ASP A 264 -5.39 11.35 -17.61
CA ASP A 264 -5.34 12.78 -17.27
C ASP A 264 -5.81 13.05 -15.84
N LEU A 265 -6.70 12.20 -15.32
CA LEU A 265 -7.26 12.29 -13.99
C LEU A 265 -7.54 10.89 -13.46
N PHE A 266 -7.21 10.67 -12.21
CA PHE A 266 -7.58 9.46 -11.48
C PHE A 266 -8.79 9.75 -10.57
N ILE A 267 -9.71 8.78 -10.46
CA ILE A 267 -10.81 8.82 -9.50
C ILE A 267 -10.78 7.50 -8.72
N GLY A 268 -10.63 7.56 -7.39
CA GLY A 268 -10.53 6.32 -6.63
C GLY A 268 -10.33 6.46 -5.12
N ALA A 269 -9.87 5.38 -4.50
CA ALA A 269 -9.63 5.31 -3.07
C ALA A 269 -8.28 5.90 -2.63
N GLY A 270 -8.17 6.20 -1.33
CA GLY A 270 -6.98 6.74 -0.67
C GLY A 270 -5.99 5.69 -0.16
N GLY A 271 -5.97 4.47 -0.73
CA GLY A 271 -5.05 3.40 -0.33
C GLY A 271 -3.60 3.57 -0.79
N THR A 272 -2.82 2.48 -0.76
CA THR A 272 -1.37 2.48 -1.05
C THR A 272 -1.00 3.04 -2.42
N THR A 273 -1.84 2.87 -3.44
CA THR A 273 -1.64 3.44 -4.78
C THR A 273 -1.65 4.98 -4.81
N THR A 274 -2.02 5.64 -3.72
CA THR A 274 -1.92 7.10 -3.59
C THR A 274 -0.49 7.56 -3.82
N TRP A 275 0.50 6.89 -3.25
CA TRP A 275 1.91 7.26 -3.37
C TRP A 275 2.43 7.12 -4.80
N GLU A 276 1.98 6.09 -5.51
CA GLU A 276 2.30 5.87 -6.92
C GLU A 276 1.69 6.97 -7.81
N ARG A 277 0.44 7.37 -7.56
CA ARG A 277 -0.20 8.49 -8.27
C ARG A 277 0.52 9.81 -8.03
N LEU A 278 0.89 10.08 -6.77
CA LEU A 278 1.64 11.28 -6.42
C LEU A 278 3.02 11.27 -7.10
N TYR A 279 3.73 10.14 -7.06
CA TYR A 279 5.01 9.97 -7.75
C TYR A 279 4.90 10.24 -9.25
N MET A 280 3.87 9.70 -9.89
CA MET A 280 3.59 9.92 -11.32
C MET A 280 3.14 11.35 -11.64
N GLY A 281 2.76 12.14 -10.65
CA GLY A 281 2.15 13.45 -10.84
C GLY A 281 0.73 13.39 -11.39
N LEU A 282 0.03 12.28 -11.21
CA LEU A 282 -1.35 12.10 -11.69
C LEU A 282 -2.34 12.74 -10.71
N PRO A 283 -3.05 13.81 -11.11
CA PRO A 283 -4.08 14.42 -10.27
C PRO A 283 -5.18 13.44 -9.93
N SER A 284 -5.74 13.55 -8.73
CA SER A 284 -6.68 12.56 -8.24
C SER A 284 -7.86 13.18 -7.51
N ILE A 285 -9.06 12.65 -7.80
CA ILE A 285 -10.26 12.80 -6.97
C ILE A 285 -10.35 11.56 -6.09
N VAL A 286 -10.37 11.74 -4.78
CA VAL A 286 -10.25 10.65 -3.81
C VAL A 286 -11.48 10.58 -2.92
N THR A 287 -12.01 9.36 -2.77
CA THR A 287 -13.03 9.02 -1.78
C THR A 287 -12.42 8.13 -0.71
N ILE A 288 -12.63 8.44 0.55
CA ILE A 288 -12.17 7.67 1.70
C ILE A 288 -13.11 6.48 1.91
N ILE A 289 -12.62 5.26 1.63
CA ILE A 289 -13.40 4.03 1.74
C ILE A 289 -13.18 3.27 3.05
N SER A 290 -12.13 3.62 3.81
CA SER A 290 -11.80 3.04 5.10
C SER A 290 -11.18 4.08 6.04
N ASN A 291 -11.28 3.84 7.35
CA ASN A 291 -10.89 4.83 8.37
C ASN A 291 -9.37 5.11 8.41
N ASP A 292 -8.54 4.11 8.11
CA ASP A 292 -7.08 4.23 8.03
C ASP A 292 -6.63 5.27 6.99
N GLN A 293 -7.42 5.48 5.92
CA GLN A 293 -7.12 6.46 4.88
C GLN A 293 -7.41 7.91 5.29
N LYS A 294 -8.28 8.10 6.30
CA LYS A 294 -8.93 9.39 6.55
C LYS A 294 -7.96 10.52 6.81
N GLU A 295 -7.13 10.39 7.84
CA GLU A 295 -6.26 11.47 8.30
C GLU A 295 -5.24 11.88 7.22
N SER A 296 -4.61 10.89 6.55
CA SER A 296 -3.64 11.14 5.50
C SER A 296 -4.28 11.79 4.27
N ILE A 297 -5.47 11.35 3.83
CA ILE A 297 -6.15 11.94 2.68
C ILE A 297 -6.68 13.34 2.98
N GLU A 298 -7.18 13.60 4.18
CA GLU A 298 -7.58 14.94 4.61
C GLU A 298 -6.37 15.89 4.56
N PHE A 299 -5.20 15.48 5.09
CA PHE A 299 -4.01 16.31 5.08
C PHE A 299 -3.42 16.50 3.66
N LEU A 300 -3.43 15.47 2.82
CA LEU A 300 -3.05 15.60 1.40
C LEU A 300 -3.97 16.59 0.64
N SER A 301 -5.25 16.63 1.00
CA SER A 301 -6.19 17.60 0.43
C SER A 301 -5.90 19.03 0.91
N ASP A 302 -5.69 19.22 2.22
CA ASP A 302 -5.38 20.52 2.82
C ASP A 302 -4.08 21.13 2.22
N THR A 303 -3.16 20.28 1.82
CA THR A 303 -1.86 20.68 1.23
C THR A 303 -1.85 20.68 -0.30
N GLY A 304 -3.02 20.48 -0.94
CA GLY A 304 -3.20 20.64 -2.39
C GLY A 304 -2.62 19.50 -3.24
N HIS A 305 -2.66 18.27 -2.73
CA HIS A 305 -2.17 17.08 -3.44
C HIS A 305 -3.29 16.23 -4.05
N VAL A 306 -4.50 16.29 -3.50
CA VAL A 306 -5.67 15.56 -3.98
C VAL A 306 -6.95 16.39 -3.84
N ILE A 307 -7.98 16.03 -4.59
CA ILE A 307 -9.35 16.52 -4.38
C ILE A 307 -10.07 15.48 -3.53
N ASN A 308 -10.30 15.77 -2.24
CA ASN A 308 -10.94 14.85 -1.31
C ASN A 308 -12.48 15.04 -1.32
N LEU A 309 -13.22 13.94 -1.53
CA LEU A 309 -14.69 13.92 -1.46
C LEU A 309 -15.22 13.55 -0.06
N GLY A 310 -14.33 13.17 0.86
CA GLY A 310 -14.70 12.67 2.18
C GLY A 310 -15.02 11.18 2.21
N LEU A 311 -15.73 10.79 3.27
CA LEU A 311 -16.09 9.38 3.52
C LEU A 311 -17.13 8.88 2.50
N ALA A 312 -16.93 7.70 1.95
CA ALA A 312 -17.77 7.04 0.95
C ALA A 312 -19.27 7.00 1.30
N LYS A 313 -19.60 6.88 2.60
CA LYS A 313 -21.00 6.92 3.08
C LYS A 313 -21.72 8.23 2.79
N ASN A 314 -20.98 9.33 2.62
CA ASN A 314 -21.49 10.67 2.35
C ASN A 314 -21.34 11.06 0.87
N VAL A 315 -20.64 10.26 0.06
CA VAL A 315 -20.37 10.54 -1.35
C VAL A 315 -21.47 9.95 -2.23
N THR A 316 -22.03 10.80 -3.08
CA THR A 316 -23.10 10.46 -4.02
C THR A 316 -22.63 10.65 -5.46
N THR A 317 -23.38 10.15 -6.44
CA THR A 317 -23.16 10.43 -7.87
C THR A 317 -23.05 11.94 -8.14
N LYS A 318 -23.90 12.77 -7.50
CA LYS A 318 -23.87 14.23 -7.64
C LYS A 318 -22.53 14.82 -7.13
N THR A 319 -21.99 14.28 -6.05
CA THR A 319 -20.68 14.71 -5.51
C THR A 319 -19.57 14.50 -6.53
N TYR A 320 -19.53 13.34 -7.21
CA TYR A 320 -18.58 13.08 -8.29
C TYR A 320 -18.75 14.03 -9.47
N VAL A 321 -20.01 14.26 -9.94
CA VAL A 321 -20.27 15.22 -11.02
C VAL A 321 -19.71 16.60 -10.69
N GLN A 322 -19.98 17.10 -9.49
CA GLN A 322 -19.50 18.42 -9.05
C GLN A 322 -17.97 18.49 -8.99
N ALA A 323 -17.31 17.45 -8.48
CA ALA A 323 -15.86 17.41 -8.39
C ALA A 323 -15.19 17.37 -9.78
N ILE A 324 -15.72 16.56 -10.69
CA ILE A 324 -15.21 16.46 -12.06
C ILE A 324 -15.36 17.79 -12.79
N GLN A 325 -16.52 18.45 -12.67
CA GLN A 325 -16.77 19.76 -13.28
C GLN A 325 -15.92 20.89 -12.72
N LYS A 326 -15.54 20.81 -11.42
CA LYS A 326 -14.66 21.78 -10.77
C LYS A 326 -13.17 21.51 -11.07
N SER A 327 -12.82 20.36 -11.62
CA SER A 327 -11.44 19.99 -11.96
C SER A 327 -10.99 20.74 -13.22
N ASN A 328 -10.77 22.05 -13.08
CA ASN A 328 -10.29 22.90 -14.17
C ASN A 328 -8.78 22.69 -14.44
N PRO A 329 -8.25 23.12 -15.60
CA PRO A 329 -6.86 22.92 -15.97
C PRO A 329 -5.84 23.46 -14.98
N ASP A 330 -6.09 24.62 -14.38
CA ASP A 330 -5.14 25.25 -13.44
C ASP A 330 -5.04 24.44 -12.13
N LEU A 331 -6.15 23.97 -11.59
CA LEU A 331 -6.20 23.10 -10.41
C LEU A 331 -5.46 21.77 -10.67
N ILE A 332 -5.76 21.12 -11.78
CA ILE A 332 -5.12 19.85 -12.17
C ILE A 332 -3.61 20.03 -12.35
N TYR A 333 -3.18 21.10 -12.99
CA TYR A 333 -1.78 21.42 -13.16
C TYR A 333 -1.07 21.66 -11.80
N SER A 334 -1.68 22.43 -10.92
CA SER A 334 -1.14 22.73 -9.59
C SER A 334 -0.98 21.45 -8.75
N ILE A 335 -2.00 20.59 -8.70
CA ILE A 335 -1.95 19.30 -8.01
C ILE A 335 -0.81 18.45 -8.57
N SER A 336 -0.67 18.34 -9.89
CA SER A 336 0.38 17.55 -10.51
C SER A 336 1.79 18.02 -10.11
N LEU A 337 2.03 19.30 -10.11
CA LEU A 337 3.32 19.87 -9.70
C LEU A 337 3.63 19.64 -8.23
N ASN A 338 2.63 19.81 -7.36
CA ASN A 338 2.79 19.55 -5.93
C ASN A 338 3.13 18.07 -5.66
N ASN A 339 2.43 17.16 -6.32
CA ASN A 339 2.61 15.72 -6.19
C ASN A 339 4.05 15.28 -6.52
N GLN A 340 4.60 15.76 -7.64
CA GLN A 340 5.95 15.41 -8.07
C GLN A 340 7.05 15.92 -7.13
N LYS A 341 6.77 16.98 -6.36
CA LYS A 341 7.69 17.49 -5.32
C LYS A 341 7.64 16.69 -4.04
N LEU A 342 6.47 16.13 -3.70
CA LEU A 342 6.25 15.43 -2.45
C LEU A 342 6.87 14.03 -2.46
N VAL A 343 6.76 13.30 -3.58
CA VAL A 343 7.23 11.91 -3.72
C VAL A 343 8.30 11.83 -4.80
N ASP A 344 9.54 11.55 -4.39
CA ASP A 344 10.70 11.50 -5.30
C ASP A 344 11.02 10.10 -5.87
N GLY A 345 10.38 9.03 -5.32
CA GLY A 345 10.56 7.65 -5.73
C GLY A 345 11.76 6.92 -5.08
N ASN A 346 12.49 7.59 -4.18
CA ASN A 346 13.67 7.02 -3.52
C ASN A 346 13.36 6.39 -2.13
N GLY A 347 12.08 6.23 -1.78
CA GLY A 347 11.67 5.74 -0.46
C GLY A 347 12.23 4.34 -0.17
N CYS A 348 12.09 3.40 -1.09
CA CYS A 348 12.63 2.04 -0.92
C CYS A 348 14.15 2.04 -0.68
N SER A 349 14.91 2.84 -1.42
CA SER A 349 16.37 2.94 -1.27
C SER A 349 16.77 3.52 0.09
N ARG A 350 16.00 4.52 0.60
CA ARG A 350 16.21 5.08 1.95
C ARG A 350 15.91 4.06 3.05
N ILE A 351 14.80 3.34 2.92
CA ILE A 351 14.42 2.27 3.85
C ILE A 351 15.50 1.17 3.84
N LYS A 352 15.90 0.71 2.65
CA LYS A 352 16.98 -0.27 2.49
C LYS A 352 18.26 0.17 3.19
N LYS A 353 18.72 1.40 2.94
CA LYS A 353 19.93 1.94 3.55
C LYS A 353 19.85 1.82 5.07
N GLN A 354 18.76 2.25 5.69
CA GLN A 354 18.59 2.24 7.13
C GLN A 354 18.52 0.81 7.71
N ILE A 355 17.84 -0.11 7.03
CA ILE A 355 17.81 -1.53 7.43
C ILE A 355 19.22 -2.12 7.39
N ILE A 356 19.99 -1.86 6.32
CA ILE A 356 21.36 -2.40 6.17
C ILE A 356 22.31 -1.82 7.22
N GLU A 357 22.20 -0.55 7.57
CA GLU A 357 22.96 0.05 8.68
C GLU A 357 22.66 -0.68 9.98
N LEU A 358 21.38 -0.85 10.35
CA LEU A 358 20.98 -1.54 11.59
C LEU A 358 21.41 -3.00 11.69
N ILE A 359 21.48 -3.74 10.59
CA ILE A 359 21.89 -5.14 10.60
C ILE A 359 23.42 -5.32 10.57
N ASN A 360 24.17 -4.28 10.22
CA ASN A 360 25.64 -4.32 10.26
C ASN A 360 26.18 -3.84 11.62
N ASP A 361 25.42 -3.05 12.37
CA ASP A 361 25.74 -2.60 13.73
C ASP A 361 25.39 -3.65 14.80
N ALA A 362 24.76 -4.77 14.42
CA ALA A 362 24.36 -5.92 15.26
C ALA A 362 25.38 -7.12 15.04
#